data_03938a64aa304998048e639f5a2128f7
#
_entry.id   03938a64aa304998048e639f5a2128f7
#
_cell.length_a   1.000
_cell.length_b   1.000
_cell.length_c   1.000
_cell.angle_alpha   90.00
_cell.angle_beta   90.00
_cell.angle_gamma   90.00
#
_symmetry.space_group_name_H-M   'P 1'
#
loop_
_entity.id
_entity.type
_entity.pdbx_description
1 polymer ?
#
loop_
_entity_poly.entity_id
_entity_poly.type
_entity_poly.pdbx_seq_one_letter_code
_entity_poly.pdbx_strand_id
1 'polypeptide(L)'
;IELRSFSKNAGFTGVRLGFTVIPKELKAGETNLHPLWARRHGTKYNGAPYIVQRAGEAVYSPEGKVQLKEQVAYYMNNAKVIYEGLKSAGYTVSGGVNAPYIWLKTPDKMTSWEFFDYLLEKANVVGTPGSGFGPSGEGYFRLTAFGSYDNTVEAIERMKAL
;
A
#
# COMPACT_ATOMS: atom_id res chain seq x y z
N ILE A 1 15.25 15.89 -2.30
CA ILE A 1 14.48 15.21 -3.37
C ILE A 1 13.29 14.55 -2.72
N GLU A 2 12.08 14.78 -3.26
CA GLU A 2 10.86 14.16 -2.79
C GLU A 2 10.26 13.29 -3.91
N LEU A 3 9.92 12.06 -3.58
CA LEU A 3 9.25 11.12 -4.47
C LEU A 3 7.87 10.81 -3.90
N ARG A 4 6.83 11.03 -4.69
CA ARG A 4 5.44 10.79 -4.27
C ARG A 4 4.70 9.90 -5.25
N SER A 5 3.78 9.12 -4.71
CA SER A 5 2.86 8.27 -5.50
C SER A 5 1.43 8.57 -5.11
N PHE A 6 0.56 8.65 -6.10
CA PHE A 6 -0.89 8.74 -5.90
C PHE A 6 -1.57 7.36 -5.75
N SER A 7 -0.80 6.28 -5.89
CA SER A 7 -1.36 4.92 -5.93
C SER A 7 -2.17 4.56 -4.69
N LYS A 8 -1.69 4.91 -3.49
CA LYS A 8 -2.31 4.49 -2.23
C LYS A 8 -3.08 5.60 -1.53
N ASN A 9 -2.59 6.84 -1.60
CA ASN A 9 -3.26 7.96 -0.97
C ASN A 9 -4.46 8.50 -1.77
N ALA A 10 -4.48 8.33 -3.09
CA ALA A 10 -5.54 8.81 -3.98
C ALA A 10 -6.26 7.70 -4.76
N GLY A 11 -5.98 6.43 -4.48
CA GLY A 11 -6.60 5.32 -5.20
C GLY A 11 -6.15 5.16 -6.65
N PHE A 12 -5.06 5.81 -7.06
CA PHE A 12 -4.59 5.84 -8.46
C PHE A 12 -3.72 4.64 -8.85
N THR A 13 -3.88 3.50 -8.18
CA THR A 13 -3.07 2.31 -8.48
C THR A 13 -3.18 1.90 -9.94
N GLY A 14 -4.39 1.89 -10.52
CA GLY A 14 -4.63 1.59 -11.94
C GLY A 14 -4.41 2.79 -12.87
N VAL A 15 -4.46 4.00 -12.37
CA VAL A 15 -4.31 5.25 -13.15
C VAL A 15 -2.85 5.58 -13.46
N ARG A 16 -1.93 5.14 -12.60
CA ARG A 16 -0.46 5.26 -12.74
C ARG A 16 0.06 6.70 -12.70
N LEU A 17 0.06 7.31 -11.52
CA LEU A 17 0.59 8.65 -11.33
C LEU A 17 1.51 8.73 -10.11
N GLY A 18 2.59 9.45 -10.28
CA GLY A 18 3.52 9.87 -9.23
C GLY A 18 4.23 11.13 -9.66
N PHE A 19 4.94 11.78 -8.76
CA PHE A 19 5.77 12.93 -9.08
C PHE A 19 7.07 12.94 -8.28
N THR A 20 8.04 13.67 -8.82
CA THR A 20 9.33 13.93 -8.19
C THR A 20 9.54 15.42 -8.07
N VAL A 21 9.91 15.88 -6.87
CA VAL A 21 10.32 17.26 -6.63
C VAL A 21 11.82 17.32 -6.44
N ILE A 22 12.48 18.09 -7.27
CA ILE A 22 13.90 18.43 -7.14
C ILE A 22 14.00 19.95 -7.11
N PRO A 23 14.28 20.55 -5.94
CA PRO A 23 14.43 22.00 -5.83
C PRO A 23 15.53 22.52 -6.78
N LYS A 24 15.32 23.71 -7.34
CA LYS A 24 16.28 24.31 -8.26
C LYS A 24 17.62 24.64 -7.60
N GLU A 25 17.58 24.86 -6.29
CA GLU A 25 18.73 25.17 -5.43
C GLU A 25 19.56 23.94 -5.04
N LEU A 26 19.01 22.73 -5.25
CA LEU A 26 19.66 21.49 -4.82
C LEU A 26 20.86 21.17 -5.70
N LYS A 27 22.03 21.07 -5.06
CA LYS A 27 23.30 20.73 -5.69
C LYS A 27 23.93 19.46 -5.11
N ALA A 28 24.76 18.81 -5.92
CA ALA A 28 25.73 17.82 -5.52
C ALA A 28 27.11 18.35 -5.91
N GLY A 29 27.89 18.82 -4.93
CA GLY A 29 29.07 19.65 -5.19
C GLY A 29 28.64 20.93 -5.95
N GLU A 30 29.30 21.24 -7.05
CA GLU A 30 28.98 22.39 -7.90
C GLU A 30 27.85 22.13 -8.92
N THR A 31 27.35 20.88 -8.99
CA THR A 31 26.37 20.48 -10.01
C THR A 31 24.94 20.67 -9.54
N ASN A 32 24.14 21.46 -10.26
CA ASN A 32 22.69 21.57 -10.05
C ASN A 32 21.99 20.29 -10.50
N LEU A 33 21.17 19.70 -9.62
CA LEU A 33 20.49 18.43 -9.90
C LEU A 33 19.21 18.61 -10.71
N HIS A 34 18.50 19.72 -10.56
CA HIS A 34 17.22 19.96 -11.25
C HIS A 34 17.32 19.89 -12.79
N PRO A 35 18.28 20.59 -13.48
CA PRO A 35 18.37 20.50 -14.94
C PRO A 35 18.77 19.10 -15.42
N LEU A 36 19.59 18.37 -14.68
CA LEU A 36 19.95 17.00 -15.01
C LEU A 36 18.74 16.06 -14.97
N TRP A 37 17.93 16.19 -13.91
CA TRP A 37 16.68 15.44 -13.80
C TRP A 37 15.69 15.81 -14.87
N ALA A 38 15.47 17.10 -15.13
CA ALA A 38 14.53 17.56 -16.14
C ALA A 38 14.88 17.02 -17.53
N ARG A 39 16.16 17.05 -17.90
CA ARG A 39 16.66 16.47 -19.14
C ARG A 39 16.45 14.97 -19.17
N ARG A 40 16.83 14.24 -18.13
CA ARG A 40 16.67 12.79 -18.07
C ARG A 40 15.20 12.39 -18.17
N HIS A 41 14.33 13.03 -17.40
CA HIS A 41 12.90 12.75 -17.42
C HIS A 41 12.29 13.01 -18.79
N GLY A 42 12.53 14.20 -19.37
CA GLY A 42 12.00 14.59 -20.66
C GLY A 42 12.49 13.74 -21.84
N THR A 43 13.70 13.17 -21.74
CA THR A 43 14.24 12.30 -22.82
C THR A 43 13.89 10.83 -22.66
N LYS A 44 13.61 10.35 -21.44
CA LYS A 44 13.31 8.94 -21.15
C LYS A 44 11.82 8.62 -21.13
N TYR A 45 10.99 9.56 -20.70
CA TYR A 45 9.60 9.25 -20.39
C TYR A 45 8.57 10.25 -20.91
N ASN A 46 8.87 11.53 -21.05
CA ASN A 46 7.97 12.64 -21.44
C ASN A 46 6.84 12.97 -20.42
N GLY A 47 6.60 12.15 -19.42
CA GLY A 47 5.58 12.37 -18.40
C GLY A 47 4.34 11.47 -18.53
N ALA A 48 3.47 11.53 -17.53
CA ALA A 48 2.19 10.81 -17.54
C ALA A 48 1.21 11.44 -18.56
N PRO A 49 0.18 10.72 -19.01
CA PRO A 49 -0.86 11.30 -19.88
C PRO A 49 -1.48 12.56 -19.26
N TYR A 50 -1.77 13.56 -20.08
CA TYR A 50 -2.24 14.86 -19.60
C TYR A 50 -3.51 14.77 -18.74
N ILE A 51 -4.49 13.94 -19.12
CA ILE A 51 -5.71 13.72 -18.35
C ILE A 51 -5.42 13.18 -16.93
N VAL A 52 -4.43 12.31 -16.82
CA VAL A 52 -3.99 11.75 -15.52
C VAL A 52 -3.31 12.81 -14.66
N GLN A 53 -2.52 13.71 -15.28
CA GLN A 53 -1.91 14.85 -14.59
C GLN A 53 -2.99 15.79 -14.05
N ARG A 54 -4.03 16.09 -14.84
CA ARG A 54 -5.16 16.92 -14.40
C ARG A 54 -5.94 16.27 -13.26
N ALA A 55 -6.12 14.96 -13.30
CA ALA A 55 -6.73 14.22 -12.18
C ALA A 55 -5.87 14.32 -10.90
N GLY A 56 -4.54 14.23 -11.03
CA GLY A 56 -3.61 14.42 -9.91
C GLY A 56 -3.65 15.84 -9.32
N GLU A 57 -3.81 16.85 -10.16
CA GLU A 57 -4.00 18.23 -9.71
C GLU A 57 -5.31 18.38 -8.93
N ALA A 58 -6.40 17.79 -9.39
CA ALA A 58 -7.70 17.83 -8.74
C ALA A 58 -7.69 17.23 -7.32
N VAL A 59 -6.80 16.28 -7.05
CA VAL A 59 -6.59 15.72 -5.69
C VAL A 59 -6.27 16.80 -4.66
N TYR A 60 -5.62 17.89 -5.07
CA TYR A 60 -5.24 18.99 -4.17
C TYR A 60 -6.28 20.09 -4.04
N SER A 61 -7.39 20.03 -4.78
CA SER A 61 -8.51 20.95 -4.58
C SER A 61 -9.15 20.77 -3.19
N PRO A 62 -9.93 21.74 -2.70
CA PRO A 62 -10.68 21.57 -1.45
C PRO A 62 -11.54 20.30 -1.44
N GLU A 63 -12.27 20.04 -2.51
CA GLU A 63 -13.15 18.89 -2.68
C GLU A 63 -12.34 17.58 -2.77
N GLY A 64 -11.26 17.57 -3.55
CA GLY A 64 -10.36 16.43 -3.68
C GLY A 64 -9.76 16.00 -2.34
N LYS A 65 -9.36 16.95 -1.51
CA LYS A 65 -8.83 16.68 -0.16
C LYS A 65 -9.88 16.05 0.77
N VAL A 66 -11.14 16.46 0.67
CA VAL A 66 -12.23 15.86 1.45
C VAL A 66 -12.43 14.40 1.01
N GLN A 67 -12.61 14.16 -0.29
CA GLN A 67 -12.79 12.82 -0.84
C GLN A 67 -11.61 11.88 -0.51
N LEU A 68 -10.40 12.42 -0.57
CA LEU A 68 -9.20 11.66 -0.21
C LEU A 68 -9.20 11.23 1.26
N LYS A 69 -9.58 12.14 2.15
CA LYS A 69 -9.66 11.86 3.59
C LYS A 69 -10.69 10.75 3.88
N GLU A 70 -11.85 10.80 3.22
CA GLU A 70 -12.89 9.79 3.35
C GLU A 70 -12.42 8.42 2.85
N GLN A 71 -11.79 8.38 1.68
CA GLN A 71 -11.24 7.15 1.10
C GLN A 71 -10.16 6.53 1.99
N VAL A 72 -9.24 7.34 2.49
CA VAL A 72 -8.19 6.85 3.40
C VAL A 72 -8.81 6.36 4.71
N ALA A 73 -9.80 7.07 5.25
CA ALA A 73 -10.52 6.64 6.46
C ALA A 73 -11.21 5.29 6.27
N TYR A 74 -11.80 5.04 5.09
CA TYR A 74 -12.39 3.75 4.73
C TYR A 74 -11.35 2.61 4.78
N TYR A 75 -10.20 2.80 4.14
CA TYR A 75 -9.13 1.78 4.17
C TYR A 75 -8.58 1.56 5.58
N MET A 76 -8.42 2.63 6.35
CA MET A 76 -7.91 2.51 7.72
C MET A 76 -8.92 1.85 8.66
N ASN A 77 -10.23 2.00 8.41
CA ASN A 77 -11.25 1.25 9.12
C ASN A 77 -11.16 -0.26 8.83
N ASN A 78 -11.01 -0.64 7.55
CA ASN A 78 -10.76 -2.03 7.19
C ASN A 78 -9.48 -2.58 7.85
N ALA A 79 -8.41 -1.78 7.85
CA ALA A 79 -7.15 -2.16 8.51
C ALA A 79 -7.35 -2.43 10.01
N LYS A 80 -8.16 -1.61 10.67
CA LYS A 80 -8.53 -1.79 12.09
C LYS A 80 -9.29 -3.10 12.29
N VAL A 81 -10.28 -3.40 11.46
CA VAL A 81 -11.03 -4.67 11.51
C VAL A 81 -10.08 -5.87 11.39
N ILE A 82 -9.18 -5.84 10.42
CA ILE A 82 -8.18 -6.91 10.23
C ILE A 82 -7.29 -7.04 11.46
N TYR A 83 -6.71 -5.93 11.92
CA TYR A 83 -5.78 -5.93 13.03
C TYR A 83 -6.42 -6.44 14.32
N GLU A 84 -7.56 -5.88 14.71
CA GLU A 84 -8.26 -6.23 15.95
C GLU A 84 -8.80 -7.67 15.89
N GLY A 85 -9.36 -8.07 14.76
CA GLY A 85 -9.88 -9.41 14.57
C GLY A 85 -8.81 -10.49 14.68
N LEU A 86 -7.69 -10.32 13.99
CA LEU A 86 -6.57 -11.27 14.06
C LEU A 86 -5.91 -11.29 15.43
N LYS A 87 -5.75 -10.13 16.06
CA LYS A 87 -5.22 -10.05 17.42
C LYS A 87 -6.11 -10.77 18.44
N SER A 88 -7.44 -10.64 18.30
CA SER A 88 -8.40 -11.34 19.18
C SER A 88 -8.38 -12.87 19.00
N ALA A 89 -7.99 -13.34 17.82
CA ALA A 89 -7.80 -14.76 17.50
C ALA A 89 -6.40 -15.29 17.89
N GLY A 90 -5.58 -14.48 18.57
CA GLY A 90 -4.26 -14.90 19.05
C GLY A 90 -3.10 -14.74 18.06
N TYR A 91 -3.35 -14.20 16.86
CA TYR A 91 -2.26 -13.94 15.91
C TYR A 91 -1.35 -12.79 16.35
N THR A 92 -0.08 -12.92 16.07
CA THR A 92 0.87 -11.82 16.23
C THR A 92 0.83 -10.93 15.00
N VAL A 93 0.33 -9.72 15.14
CA VAL A 93 0.12 -8.77 14.05
C VAL A 93 0.78 -7.41 14.32
N SER A 94 1.17 -6.73 13.24
CA SER A 94 1.71 -5.37 13.27
C SER A 94 1.27 -4.59 12.04
N GLY A 95 1.45 -3.27 12.03
CA GLY A 95 1.00 -2.40 10.94
C GLY A 95 -0.43 -1.91 11.12
N GLY A 96 -1.07 -1.47 10.04
CA GLY A 96 -2.47 -0.99 10.05
C GLY A 96 -2.71 0.37 10.71
N VAL A 97 -1.66 1.13 11.06
CA VAL A 97 -1.76 2.45 11.72
C VAL A 97 -1.50 3.60 10.75
N ASN A 98 -0.39 3.54 10.01
CA ASN A 98 0.03 4.58 9.08
C ASN A 98 -0.10 4.17 7.61
N ALA A 99 -0.49 2.93 7.37
CA ALA A 99 -0.69 2.37 6.05
C ALA A 99 -1.72 1.23 6.12
N PRO A 100 -2.51 0.99 5.06
CA PRO A 100 -3.53 -0.05 5.03
C PRO A 100 -2.94 -1.44 4.75
N TYR A 101 -1.86 -1.78 5.44
CA TYR A 101 -1.17 -3.06 5.37
C TYR A 101 -0.96 -3.62 6.76
N ILE A 102 -1.25 -4.90 6.92
CA ILE A 102 -1.05 -5.64 8.15
C ILE A 102 -0.07 -6.77 7.89
N TRP A 103 0.96 -6.86 8.73
CA TRP A 103 1.86 -7.97 8.81
C TRP A 103 1.40 -8.92 9.90
N LEU A 104 1.29 -10.19 9.54
CA LEU A 104 0.97 -11.30 10.43
C LEU A 104 2.18 -12.22 10.49
N LYS A 105 2.60 -12.62 11.68
CA LYS A 105 3.56 -13.70 11.84
C LYS A 105 2.83 -15.03 11.65
N THR A 106 3.37 -15.92 10.78
CA THR A 106 2.75 -17.22 10.52
C THR A 106 2.68 -18.08 11.79
N PRO A 107 1.56 -18.77 12.06
CA PRO A 107 1.44 -19.64 13.22
C PRO A 107 2.30 -20.91 13.05
N ASP A 108 2.52 -21.61 14.17
CA ASP A 108 3.12 -22.96 14.22
C ASP A 108 4.43 -23.12 13.44
N LYS A 109 5.18 -22.03 13.27
CA LYS A 109 6.43 -21.99 12.48
C LYS A 109 6.24 -22.34 11.00
N MET A 110 5.02 -22.24 10.47
CA MET A 110 4.78 -22.38 9.03
C MET A 110 5.65 -21.40 8.25
N THR A 111 6.14 -21.83 7.11
CA THR A 111 6.74 -20.94 6.11
C THR A 111 5.66 -20.00 5.53
N SER A 112 6.08 -18.91 4.92
CA SER A 112 5.15 -17.96 4.30
C SER A 112 4.27 -18.61 3.24
N TRP A 113 4.78 -19.58 2.49
CA TRP A 113 4.02 -20.31 1.46
C TRP A 113 3.12 -21.39 2.04
N GLU A 114 3.54 -22.15 3.04
CA GLU A 114 2.66 -23.11 3.72
C GLU A 114 1.45 -22.41 4.33
N PHE A 115 1.64 -21.22 4.90
CA PHE A 115 0.51 -20.43 5.41
C PHE A 115 -0.37 -19.87 4.30
N PHE A 116 0.17 -19.53 3.13
CA PHE A 116 -0.62 -19.16 1.95
C PHE A 116 -1.56 -20.29 1.55
N ASP A 117 -1.03 -21.49 1.37
CA ASP A 117 -1.81 -22.68 0.97
C ASP A 117 -2.87 -23.00 2.04
N TYR A 118 -2.49 -22.95 3.31
CA TYR A 118 -3.38 -23.16 4.43
C TYR A 118 -4.57 -22.21 4.45
N LEU A 119 -4.32 -20.89 4.28
CA LEU A 119 -5.39 -19.90 4.22
C LEU A 119 -6.30 -20.05 2.99
N LEU A 120 -5.70 -20.35 1.86
CA LEU A 120 -6.47 -20.58 0.63
C LEU A 120 -7.40 -21.80 0.77
N GLU A 121 -6.89 -22.91 1.26
CA GLU A 121 -7.66 -24.16 1.39
C GLU A 121 -8.71 -24.11 2.50
N LYS A 122 -8.39 -23.55 3.66
CA LYS A 122 -9.24 -23.61 4.86
C LYS A 122 -10.16 -22.42 5.01
N ALA A 123 -9.74 -21.24 4.57
CA ALA A 123 -10.51 -20.01 4.75
C ALA A 123 -10.94 -19.33 3.43
N ASN A 124 -10.47 -19.79 2.27
CA ASN A 124 -10.63 -19.09 0.98
C ASN A 124 -10.17 -17.63 1.05
N VAL A 125 -9.08 -17.38 1.75
CA VAL A 125 -8.46 -16.05 1.90
C VAL A 125 -7.12 -16.03 1.19
N VAL A 126 -6.89 -14.98 0.41
CA VAL A 126 -5.65 -14.77 -0.33
C VAL A 126 -4.96 -13.52 0.20
N GLY A 127 -3.68 -13.64 0.49
CA GLY A 127 -2.81 -12.53 0.85
C GLY A 127 -1.43 -12.70 0.20
N THR A 128 -0.42 -12.03 0.72
CA THR A 128 0.93 -12.09 0.13
C THR A 128 1.91 -12.76 1.09
N PRO A 129 2.55 -13.88 0.70
CA PRO A 129 3.64 -14.46 1.47
C PRO A 129 4.76 -13.45 1.73
N GLY A 130 5.22 -13.37 2.97
CA GLY A 130 6.24 -12.40 3.36
C GLY A 130 7.57 -12.64 2.66
N SER A 131 7.91 -13.89 2.35
CA SER A 131 9.11 -14.24 1.56
C SER A 131 9.15 -13.57 0.18
N GLY A 132 8.00 -13.18 -0.39
CA GLY A 132 7.92 -12.38 -1.62
C GLY A 132 8.52 -10.96 -1.49
N PHE A 133 8.80 -10.50 -0.28
CA PHE A 133 9.45 -9.21 0.01
C PHE A 133 10.93 -9.35 0.36
N GLY A 134 11.47 -10.54 0.25
CA GLY A 134 12.86 -10.87 0.56
C GLY A 134 13.03 -11.80 1.76
N PRO A 135 14.25 -12.27 2.05
CA PRO A 135 14.51 -13.29 3.07
C PRO A 135 14.02 -12.91 4.48
N SER A 136 14.06 -11.63 4.83
CA SER A 136 13.58 -11.12 6.13
C SER A 136 12.05 -11.21 6.30
N GLY A 137 11.31 -11.46 5.21
CA GLY A 137 9.86 -11.66 5.23
C GLY A 137 9.44 -13.11 5.45
N GLU A 138 10.37 -14.06 5.49
CA GLU A 138 10.04 -15.46 5.74
C GLU A 138 9.43 -15.65 7.13
N GLY A 139 8.39 -16.49 7.22
CA GLY A 139 7.61 -16.65 8.45
C GLY A 139 6.64 -15.50 8.75
N TYR A 140 6.39 -14.65 7.74
CA TYR A 140 5.40 -13.57 7.79
C TYR A 140 4.44 -13.64 6.60
N PHE A 141 3.30 -12.94 6.77
CA PHE A 141 2.27 -12.86 5.75
C PHE A 141 1.67 -11.45 5.73
N ARG A 142 1.48 -10.86 4.55
CA ARG A 142 0.91 -9.52 4.43
C ARG A 142 -0.54 -9.56 3.98
N LEU A 143 -1.40 -8.90 4.75
CA LEU A 143 -2.78 -8.61 4.38
C LEU A 143 -2.92 -7.15 3.98
N THR A 144 -3.92 -6.86 3.13
CA THR A 144 -4.22 -5.51 2.65
C THR A 144 -5.66 -5.14 2.96
N ALA A 145 -5.89 -3.86 3.22
CA ALA A 145 -7.19 -3.32 3.62
C ALA A 145 -7.92 -2.57 2.48
N PHE A 146 -7.59 -2.87 1.21
CA PHE A 146 -8.17 -2.20 0.04
C PHE A 146 -9.48 -2.84 -0.48
N GLY A 147 -9.91 -3.96 0.08
CA GLY A 147 -11.14 -4.64 -0.28
C GLY A 147 -12.41 -3.92 0.20
N SER A 148 -13.58 -4.49 -0.10
CA SER A 148 -14.82 -4.02 0.50
C SER A 148 -14.85 -4.33 2.00
N TYR A 149 -15.61 -3.53 2.76
CA TYR A 149 -15.76 -3.74 4.20
C TYR A 149 -16.35 -5.12 4.51
N ASP A 150 -17.42 -5.50 3.82
CA ASP A 150 -18.11 -6.78 4.06
C ASP A 150 -17.20 -7.97 3.79
N ASN A 151 -16.48 -7.97 2.67
CA ASN A 151 -15.52 -9.03 2.37
C ASN A 151 -14.34 -9.05 3.37
N THR A 152 -13.96 -7.90 3.89
CA THR A 152 -12.91 -7.81 4.93
C THR A 152 -13.39 -8.44 6.23
N VAL A 153 -14.60 -8.13 6.67
CA VAL A 153 -15.20 -8.73 7.88
C VAL A 153 -15.33 -10.25 7.68
N GLU A 154 -15.88 -10.70 6.56
CA GLU A 154 -16.06 -12.12 6.26
C GLU A 154 -14.72 -12.88 6.26
N ALA A 155 -13.69 -12.32 5.61
CA ALA A 155 -12.37 -12.94 5.60
C ALA A 155 -11.79 -13.12 7.02
N ILE A 156 -11.96 -12.10 7.86
CA ILE A 156 -11.47 -12.16 9.24
C ILE A 156 -12.25 -13.17 10.09
N GLU A 157 -13.58 -13.25 9.94
CA GLU A 157 -14.36 -14.27 10.65
C GLU A 157 -13.96 -15.71 10.23
N ARG A 158 -13.68 -15.92 8.95
CA ARG A 158 -13.15 -17.21 8.46
C ARG A 158 -11.77 -17.52 9.06
N MET A 159 -10.89 -16.53 9.16
CA MET A 159 -9.56 -16.72 9.75
C MET A 159 -9.60 -16.94 11.26
N LYS A 160 -10.59 -16.40 11.98
CA LYS A 160 -10.79 -16.67 13.41
C LYS A 160 -11.26 -18.08 13.69
N ALA A 161 -11.87 -18.74 12.72
CA ALA A 161 -12.37 -20.11 12.86
C ALA A 161 -11.29 -21.20 12.62
N LEU A 162 -10.08 -20.79 12.25
CA LEU A 162 -8.93 -21.68 12.07
C LEU A 162 -8.25 -21.98 13.41
#